data_a91fc0900e2edc11074ff69388bca834
#
_entry.id   a91fc0900e2edc11074ff69388bca834
#
_cell.length_a   1.000
_cell.length_b   1.000
_cell.length_c   1.000
_cell.angle_alpha   90.00
_cell.angle_beta   90.00
_cell.angle_gamma   90.00
#
_symmetry.space_group_name_H-M   'P 1'
#
loop_
_entity.id
_entity.type
_entity.pdbx_description
1 polymer ?
#
loop_
_entity_poly.entity_id
_entity_poly.type
_entity_poly.pdbx_seq_one_letter_code
_entity_poly.pdbx_strand_id
1 'polypeptide(L)'
;MPSIDDIVSDFEFLDDWEDRYRYLIELGRSLPDMSEEEMNEASKVRGCVSQVWLVSATDDASPPHVTFRGQSDAHIVRGLVAVALALFSGRTAPEILETDAEAVFARLGLAEHLTPQRSNGLRAMVDRIKRDASSALAAA
;
A
#
# COMPACT_ATOMS: atom_id res chain seq x y z
N MET A 1 -2.11 -11.27 6.99
CA MET A 1 -1.15 -10.15 6.93
C MET A 1 -1.29 -9.29 8.18
N PRO A 2 -0.21 -8.80 8.78
CA PRO A 2 -0.31 -7.96 9.98
C PRO A 2 -1.05 -6.64 9.71
N SER A 3 -1.66 -6.10 10.77
CA SER A 3 -2.29 -4.78 10.70
C SER A 3 -1.22 -3.68 10.63
N ILE A 4 -1.63 -2.46 10.29
CA ILE A 4 -0.69 -1.33 10.29
C ILE A 4 -0.13 -1.08 11.70
N ASP A 5 -0.92 -1.28 12.73
CA ASP A 5 -0.46 -1.12 14.11
C ASP A 5 0.59 -2.18 14.47
N ASP A 6 0.41 -3.42 14.01
CA ASP A 6 1.41 -4.47 14.18
C ASP A 6 2.71 -4.14 13.46
N ILE A 7 2.63 -3.60 12.25
CA ILE A 7 3.81 -3.21 11.48
C ILE A 7 4.56 -2.09 12.17
N VAL A 8 3.86 -1.08 12.68
CA VAL A 8 4.48 0.02 13.43
C VAL A 8 5.17 -0.51 14.68
N SER A 9 4.50 -1.39 15.45
CA SER A 9 5.08 -2.00 16.64
C SER A 9 6.33 -2.81 16.32
N ASP A 10 6.29 -3.60 15.25
CA ASP A 10 7.43 -4.41 14.83
C ASP A 10 8.61 -3.55 14.41
N PHE A 11 8.34 -2.44 13.70
CA PHE A 11 9.39 -1.48 13.32
C PHE A 11 10.01 -0.81 14.53
N GLU A 12 9.22 -0.45 15.53
CA GLU A 12 9.73 0.15 16.77
C GLU A 12 10.64 -0.82 17.52
N PHE A 13 10.38 -2.12 17.40
CA PHE A 13 11.16 -3.16 18.04
C PHE A 13 12.48 -3.43 17.29
N LEU A 14 12.53 -3.16 16.00
CA LEU A 14 13.73 -3.36 15.17
C LEU A 14 14.56 -2.08 15.16
N ASP A 15 15.78 -2.14 15.71
CA ASP A 15 16.65 -0.97 15.82
C ASP A 15 17.41 -0.64 14.54
N ASP A 16 17.69 -1.65 13.73
CA ASP A 16 18.54 -1.57 12.57
C ASP A 16 17.69 -1.49 11.29
N TRP A 17 18.04 -0.55 10.41
CA TRP A 17 17.34 -0.42 9.13
C TRP A 17 17.48 -1.67 8.26
N GLU A 18 18.60 -2.35 8.32
CA GLU A 18 18.79 -3.60 7.59
C GLU A 18 17.76 -4.66 8.00
N ASP A 19 17.45 -4.77 9.29
CA ASP A 19 16.42 -5.67 9.81
C ASP A 19 15.02 -5.22 9.37
N ARG A 20 14.77 -3.92 9.36
CA ARG A 20 13.50 -3.35 8.85
C ARG A 20 13.33 -3.63 7.36
N TYR A 21 14.42 -3.54 6.61
CA TYR A 21 14.41 -3.85 5.17
C TYR A 21 14.03 -5.31 4.92
N ARG A 22 14.63 -6.23 5.66
CA ARG A 22 14.29 -7.65 5.59
C ARG A 22 12.84 -7.89 5.98
N TYR A 23 12.36 -7.20 6.99
CA TYR A 23 10.96 -7.27 7.42
C TYR A 23 10.01 -6.88 6.28
N LEU A 24 10.32 -5.79 5.58
CA LEU A 24 9.52 -5.36 4.44
C LEU A 24 9.49 -6.40 3.32
N ILE A 25 10.64 -7.00 3.00
CA ILE A 25 10.71 -8.05 1.99
C ILE A 25 9.85 -9.25 2.38
N GLU A 26 9.94 -9.69 3.63
CA GLU A 26 9.11 -10.80 4.14
C GLU A 26 7.62 -10.43 4.12
N LEU A 27 7.29 -9.22 4.49
CA LEU A 27 5.92 -8.73 4.45
C LEU A 27 5.36 -8.78 3.02
N GLY A 28 6.18 -8.39 2.05
CA GLY A 28 5.81 -8.45 0.63
C GLY A 28 5.53 -9.86 0.13
N ARG A 29 6.19 -10.87 0.70
CA ARG A 29 5.94 -12.27 0.35
C ARG A 29 4.57 -12.75 0.79
N SER A 30 3.95 -12.09 1.73
CA SER A 30 2.62 -12.45 2.22
C SER A 30 1.49 -11.92 1.32
N LEU A 31 1.80 -11.10 0.32
CA LEU A 31 0.78 -10.60 -0.60
C LEU A 31 0.16 -11.75 -1.39
N PRO A 32 -1.17 -11.77 -1.54
CA PRO A 32 -1.83 -12.73 -2.41
C PRO A 32 -1.35 -12.60 -3.85
N ASP A 33 -1.22 -13.73 -4.55
CA ASP A 33 -0.87 -13.73 -5.95
C ASP A 33 -1.97 -13.06 -6.78
N MET A 34 -1.56 -12.37 -7.84
CA MET A 34 -2.46 -11.79 -8.82
C MET A 34 -2.27 -12.53 -10.14
N SER A 35 -3.37 -12.76 -10.86
CA SER A 35 -3.30 -13.38 -12.18
C SER A 35 -2.68 -12.42 -13.21
N GLU A 36 -2.16 -12.95 -14.30
CA GLU A 36 -1.65 -12.12 -15.40
C GLU A 36 -2.72 -11.20 -15.96
N GLU A 37 -3.97 -11.67 -15.98
CA GLU A 37 -5.11 -10.88 -16.44
C GLU A 37 -5.39 -9.69 -15.56
N GLU A 38 -5.17 -9.82 -14.24
CA GLU A 38 -5.33 -8.73 -13.28
C GLU A 38 -4.19 -7.71 -13.35
N MET A 39 -3.01 -8.15 -13.76
CA MET A 39 -1.82 -7.29 -13.91
C MET A 39 -1.77 -6.69 -15.31
N ASN A 40 -2.57 -5.68 -15.54
CA ASN A 40 -2.76 -5.04 -16.85
C ASN A 40 -2.55 -3.53 -16.77
N GLU A 41 -2.72 -2.83 -17.89
CA GLU A 41 -2.54 -1.37 -17.94
C GLU A 41 -3.51 -0.61 -17.03
N ALA A 42 -4.75 -1.10 -16.87
CA ALA A 42 -5.74 -0.44 -16.01
C ALA A 42 -5.39 -0.55 -14.52
N SER A 43 -4.79 -1.66 -14.10
CA SER A 43 -4.37 -1.87 -12.70
C SER A 43 -2.97 -1.32 -12.41
N LYS A 44 -2.20 -0.99 -13.44
CA LYS A 44 -0.83 -0.50 -13.27
C LYS A 44 -0.83 0.89 -12.63
N VAL A 45 -0.01 1.04 -11.60
CA VAL A 45 0.19 2.33 -10.92
C VAL A 45 1.24 3.13 -11.68
N ARG A 46 0.86 4.31 -12.14
CA ARG A 46 1.76 5.23 -12.85
C ARG A 46 2.65 5.95 -11.85
N GLY A 47 3.86 6.29 -12.27
CA GLY A 47 4.82 7.02 -11.43
C GLY A 47 5.75 6.16 -10.61
N CYS A 48 5.71 4.85 -10.81
CA CYS A 48 6.64 3.90 -10.18
C CYS A 48 7.69 3.45 -11.19
N VAL A 49 8.94 3.36 -10.74
CA VAL A 49 10.04 2.81 -11.56
C VAL A 49 9.86 1.31 -11.73
N SER A 50 9.62 0.59 -10.62
CA SER A 50 9.24 -0.82 -10.67
C SER A 50 7.78 -0.94 -11.09
N GLN A 51 7.42 -2.07 -11.68
CA GLN A 51 6.02 -2.31 -12.02
C GLN A 51 5.22 -2.59 -10.74
N VAL A 52 4.13 -1.87 -10.57
CA VAL A 52 3.20 -2.04 -9.46
C VAL A 52 1.78 -2.09 -10.02
N TRP A 53 1.00 -3.06 -9.55
CA TRP A 53 -0.40 -3.22 -9.94
C TRP A 53 -1.27 -3.20 -8.68
N LEU A 54 -2.39 -2.48 -8.74
CA LEU A 54 -3.38 -2.42 -7.67
C LEU A 54 -4.77 -2.63 -8.28
N VAL A 55 -5.55 -3.48 -7.64
CA VAL A 55 -6.98 -3.66 -7.95
C VAL A 55 -7.79 -3.40 -6.70
N SER A 56 -8.97 -2.82 -6.88
CA SER A 56 -9.87 -2.50 -5.77
C SER A 56 -11.22 -3.18 -5.94
N ALA A 57 -11.89 -3.41 -4.83
CA ALA A 57 -13.27 -3.91 -4.78
C ALA A 57 -14.02 -3.16 -3.69
N THR A 58 -15.31 -2.94 -3.90
CA THR A 58 -16.16 -2.24 -2.95
C THR A 58 -17.29 -3.16 -2.50
N ASP A 59 -17.82 -2.90 -1.31
CA ASP A 59 -19.02 -3.58 -0.80
C ASP A 59 -20.27 -2.70 -0.98
N ASP A 60 -21.42 -3.19 -0.52
CA ASP A 60 -22.71 -2.50 -0.62
C ASP A 60 -23.00 -1.60 0.58
N ALA A 61 -22.05 -1.44 1.49
CA ALA A 61 -22.26 -0.59 2.67
C ALA A 61 -22.34 0.90 2.26
N SER A 62 -22.91 1.70 3.13
CA SER A 62 -23.03 3.14 2.93
C SER A 62 -22.46 3.87 4.17
N PRO A 63 -21.26 4.45 4.08
CA PRO A 63 -20.38 4.51 2.90
C PRO A 63 -19.71 3.16 2.61
N PRO A 64 -19.26 2.94 1.37
CA PRO A 64 -18.65 1.66 0.99
C PRO A 64 -17.29 1.47 1.63
N HIS A 65 -16.97 0.20 1.95
CA HIS A 65 -15.60 -0.21 2.27
C HIS A 65 -14.89 -0.52 0.96
N VAL A 66 -13.60 -0.20 0.89
CA VAL A 66 -12.78 -0.47 -0.28
C VAL A 66 -11.66 -1.42 0.12
N THR A 67 -11.57 -2.54 -0.55
CA THR A 67 -10.50 -3.51 -0.36
C THR A 67 -9.57 -3.45 -1.56
N PHE A 68 -8.27 -3.68 -1.30
CA PHE A 68 -7.25 -3.61 -2.33
C PHE A 68 -6.42 -4.89 -2.33
N ARG A 69 -6.01 -5.30 -3.52
CA ARG A 69 -4.95 -6.29 -3.71
C ARG A 69 -3.89 -5.64 -4.58
N GLY A 70 -2.65 -6.02 -4.37
CA GLY A 70 -1.55 -5.43 -5.12
C GLY A 70 -0.38 -6.37 -5.27
N GLN A 71 0.46 -6.09 -6.24
CA GLN A 71 1.66 -6.85 -6.53
C GLN A 71 2.71 -5.97 -7.20
N SER A 72 3.94 -6.43 -7.19
CA SER A 72 5.06 -5.77 -7.88
C SER A 72 6.06 -6.82 -8.37
N ASP A 73 6.88 -6.43 -9.33
CA ASP A 73 7.99 -7.26 -9.82
C ASP A 73 9.27 -7.10 -8.98
N ALA A 74 9.31 -6.19 -8.02
CA ALA A 74 10.46 -5.96 -7.14
C ALA A 74 10.15 -6.32 -5.69
N HIS A 75 11.03 -7.09 -5.03
CA HIS A 75 10.80 -7.62 -3.68
C HIS A 75 10.56 -6.54 -2.63
N ILE A 76 11.38 -5.48 -2.61
CA ILE A 76 11.20 -4.40 -1.63
C ILE A 76 9.92 -3.60 -1.91
N VAL A 77 9.59 -3.42 -3.17
CA VAL A 77 8.36 -2.69 -3.54
C VAL A 77 7.13 -3.50 -3.15
N ARG A 78 7.17 -4.84 -3.23
CA ARG A 78 6.12 -5.69 -2.67
C ARG A 78 5.89 -5.40 -1.19
N GLY A 79 6.97 -5.20 -0.43
CA GLY A 79 6.88 -4.83 0.98
C GLY A 79 6.19 -3.48 1.17
N LEU A 80 6.49 -2.51 0.33
CA LEU A 80 5.84 -1.19 0.37
C LEU A 80 4.37 -1.28 -0.03
N VAL A 81 4.03 -2.12 -1.01
CA VAL A 81 2.64 -2.42 -1.36
C VAL A 81 1.91 -2.99 -0.14
N ALA A 82 2.53 -3.96 0.54
CA ALA A 82 1.93 -4.57 1.74
C ALA A 82 1.67 -3.56 2.84
N VAL A 83 2.58 -2.62 3.07
CA VAL A 83 2.40 -1.53 4.05
C VAL A 83 1.22 -0.65 3.65
N ALA A 84 1.14 -0.24 2.40
CA ALA A 84 0.04 0.57 1.90
C ALA A 84 -1.30 -0.14 2.06
N LEU A 85 -1.36 -1.42 1.72
CA LEU A 85 -2.58 -2.21 1.88
C LEU A 85 -2.98 -2.38 3.34
N ALA A 86 -2.02 -2.58 4.23
CA ALA A 86 -2.28 -2.68 5.67
C ALA A 86 -2.88 -1.37 6.21
N LEU A 87 -2.47 -0.23 5.65
CA LEU A 87 -2.96 1.07 6.08
C LEU A 87 -4.38 1.36 5.56
N PHE A 88 -4.70 0.96 4.35
CA PHE A 88 -5.89 1.41 3.65
C PHE A 88 -6.95 0.35 3.37
N SER A 89 -6.55 -0.89 3.11
CA SER A 89 -7.48 -1.91 2.64
C SER A 89 -8.52 -2.27 3.70
N GLY A 90 -9.79 -2.37 3.30
CA GLY A 90 -10.89 -2.74 4.18
C GLY A 90 -11.51 -1.57 4.94
N ARG A 91 -11.01 -0.36 4.78
CA ARG A 91 -11.58 0.83 5.42
C ARG A 91 -12.68 1.43 4.54
N THR A 92 -13.51 2.28 5.14
CA THR A 92 -14.50 3.01 4.35
C THR A 92 -13.82 4.03 3.44
N ALA A 93 -14.46 4.39 2.34
CA ALA A 93 -13.92 5.38 1.41
C ALA A 93 -13.59 6.71 2.10
N PRO A 94 -14.47 7.29 2.96
CA PRO A 94 -14.12 8.50 3.70
C PRO A 94 -12.89 8.33 4.61
N GLU A 95 -12.78 7.21 5.31
CA GLU A 95 -11.63 6.93 6.17
C GLU A 95 -10.32 6.91 5.37
N ILE A 96 -10.36 6.28 4.18
CA ILE A 96 -9.20 6.25 3.29
C ILE A 96 -8.79 7.66 2.88
N LEU A 97 -9.76 8.50 2.49
CA LEU A 97 -9.49 9.86 2.05
C LEU A 97 -8.94 10.75 3.16
N GLU A 98 -9.32 10.50 4.41
CA GLU A 98 -8.89 11.27 5.57
C GLU A 98 -7.55 10.79 6.17
N THR A 99 -7.09 9.61 5.80
CA THR A 99 -5.87 9.03 6.37
C THR A 99 -4.63 9.80 5.90
N ASP A 100 -3.82 10.24 6.88
CA ASP A 100 -2.52 10.85 6.62
C ASP A 100 -1.44 9.78 6.50
N ALA A 101 -1.22 9.32 5.28
CA ALA A 101 -0.22 8.29 5.00
C ALA A 101 1.21 8.77 5.28
N GLU A 102 1.49 10.04 5.01
CA GLU A 102 2.83 10.61 5.25
C GLU A 102 3.23 10.53 6.72
N ALA A 103 2.29 10.77 7.62
CA ALA A 103 2.55 10.67 9.06
C ALA A 103 2.91 9.24 9.47
N VAL A 104 2.22 8.25 8.93
CA VAL A 104 2.51 6.83 9.21
C VAL A 104 3.87 6.44 8.64
N PHE A 105 4.16 6.83 7.42
CA PHE A 105 5.43 6.51 6.77
C PHE A 105 6.61 7.19 7.48
N ALA A 106 6.41 8.39 8.02
CA ALA A 106 7.42 9.05 8.85
C ALA A 106 7.70 8.27 10.14
N ARG A 107 6.67 7.74 10.79
CA ARG A 107 6.83 6.88 11.99
C ARG A 107 7.62 5.61 11.67
N LEU A 108 7.45 5.06 10.47
CA LEU A 108 8.20 3.89 10.02
C LEU A 108 9.62 4.23 9.56
N GLY A 109 9.96 5.51 9.44
CA GLY A 109 11.27 5.95 8.97
C GLY A 109 11.47 5.77 7.47
N LEU A 110 10.40 5.56 6.72
CA LEU A 110 10.49 5.27 5.28
C LEU A 110 11.01 6.48 4.49
N ALA A 111 10.58 7.68 4.84
CA ALA A 111 10.99 8.89 4.13
C ALA A 111 12.51 9.10 4.17
N GLU A 112 13.17 8.72 5.27
CA GLU A 112 14.61 8.91 5.47
C GLU A 112 15.45 7.81 4.81
N HIS A 113 14.89 6.62 4.65
CA HIS A 113 15.66 5.42 4.27
C HIS A 113 15.33 4.91 2.86
N LEU A 114 14.26 5.38 2.24
CA LEU A 114 13.95 5.03 0.86
C LEU A 114 14.67 5.97 -0.10
N THR A 115 15.07 5.44 -1.27
CA THR A 115 15.55 6.28 -2.35
C THR A 115 14.42 7.21 -2.81
N PRO A 116 14.72 8.37 -3.44
CA PRO A 116 13.69 9.24 -3.98
C PRO A 116 12.73 8.53 -4.93
N GLN A 117 13.23 7.62 -5.74
CA GLN A 117 12.41 6.84 -6.69
C GLN A 117 11.39 5.97 -5.96
N ARG A 118 11.81 5.30 -4.87
CA ARG A 118 10.92 4.46 -4.07
C ARG A 118 9.91 5.29 -3.28
N SER A 119 10.32 6.43 -2.74
CA SER A 119 9.42 7.36 -2.08
C SER A 119 8.36 7.89 -3.03
N ASN A 120 8.73 8.25 -4.24
CA ASN A 120 7.79 8.70 -5.27
C ASN A 120 6.83 7.59 -5.68
N GLY A 121 7.33 6.36 -5.79
CA GLY A 121 6.49 5.19 -6.08
C GLY A 121 5.47 4.95 -4.99
N LEU A 122 5.86 5.08 -3.72
CA LEU A 122 4.95 4.92 -2.59
C LEU A 122 3.85 6.00 -2.60
N ARG A 123 4.20 7.24 -2.90
CA ARG A 123 3.22 8.33 -3.06
C ARG A 123 2.26 8.05 -4.20
N ALA A 124 2.77 7.54 -5.32
CA ALA A 124 1.93 7.18 -6.46
C ALA A 124 0.91 6.09 -6.09
N MET A 125 1.31 5.11 -5.27
CA MET A 125 0.40 4.08 -4.75
C MET A 125 -0.70 4.71 -3.89
N VAL A 126 -0.33 5.60 -2.97
CA VAL A 126 -1.30 6.29 -2.10
C VAL A 126 -2.27 7.11 -2.92
N ASP A 127 -1.78 7.87 -3.90
CA ASP A 127 -2.62 8.67 -4.78
C ASP A 127 -3.61 7.82 -5.55
N ARG A 128 -3.16 6.66 -6.06
CA ARG A 128 -4.03 5.71 -6.75
C ARG A 128 -5.09 5.13 -5.82
N ILE A 129 -4.71 4.76 -4.60
CA ILE A 129 -5.63 4.23 -3.60
C ILE A 129 -6.71 5.26 -3.25
N LYS A 130 -6.31 6.50 -3.03
CA LYS A 130 -7.25 7.59 -2.71
C LYS A 130 -8.15 7.93 -3.89
N ARG A 131 -7.63 7.89 -5.12
CA ARG A 131 -8.43 8.06 -6.31
C ARG A 131 -9.51 6.98 -6.43
N ASP A 132 -9.15 5.72 -6.19
CA ASP A 132 -10.08 4.61 -6.24
C ASP A 132 -11.15 4.74 -5.15
N ALA A 133 -10.76 5.18 -3.94
CA ALA A 133 -11.70 5.44 -2.85
C ALA A 133 -12.67 6.58 -3.20
N SER A 134 -12.17 7.65 -3.79
CA SER A 134 -12.98 8.78 -4.24
C SER A 134 -14.00 8.34 -5.31
N SER A 135 -13.57 7.52 -6.26
CA SER A 135 -14.45 6.97 -7.29
C SER A 135 -15.53 6.06 -6.70
N ALA A 136 -15.16 5.23 -5.73
CA ALA A 136 -16.11 4.35 -5.04
C ALA A 136 -17.17 5.17 -4.30
N LEU A 137 -16.77 6.24 -3.63
CA LEU A 137 -17.69 7.12 -2.90
C LEU A 137 -18.64 7.83 -3.85
N ALA A 138 -18.15 8.31 -5.00
CA ALA A 138 -18.97 8.99 -5.99
C ALA A 138 -19.98 8.05 -6.66
N ALA A 139 -19.65 6.75 -6.77
CA ALA A 139 -20.53 5.74 -7.36
C ALA A 139 -21.58 5.19 -6.39
N ALA A 140 -21.43 5.46 -5.10
CA ALA A 140 -22.31 4.95 -4.06
C ALA A 140 -23.65 5.69 -4.01
#